data_cd99ca7fab32aa4cc38dd2e17e6a2eb0
#
_entry.id   cd99ca7fab32aa4cc38dd2e17e6a2eb0
#
_cell.length_a   1.000
_cell.length_b   1.000
_cell.length_c   1.000
_cell.angle_alpha   90.00
_cell.angle_beta   90.00
_cell.angle_gamma   90.00
#
_symmetry.space_group_name_H-M   'P 1'
#
loop_
_entity.id
_entity.type
_entity.pdbx_description
1 polymer ?
#
loop_
_entity_poly.entity_id
_entity_poly.type
_entity_poly.pdbx_seq_one_letter_code
_entity_poly.pdbx_strand_id
1 'polypeptide(L)'
;MSSNLVKRLGLTTRPWPHPYHIQWFSDSGEVKVTHTVRVHFSIGIYSDFADCDVVPMDACSLFLGRPWEYDTDAKHHSRSNKYTFMHKGKKITLLSLTPAEIVQAEKDRAESAKKEPTVPLKISKQLN
;
A
#
# COMPACT_ATOMS: atom_id res chain seq x y z
N MET A 1 -3.77 4.75 -3.01
CA MET A 1 -2.51 5.45 -2.72
C MET A 1 -2.79 6.88 -2.28
N SER A 2 -2.02 7.38 -1.33
CA SER A 2 -2.18 8.74 -0.83
C SER A 2 -1.88 9.78 -1.90
N SER A 3 -2.78 10.75 -2.08
CA SER A 3 -2.57 11.84 -3.03
C SER A 3 -1.35 12.71 -2.67
N ASN A 4 -1.04 12.85 -1.39
CA ASN A 4 0.15 13.56 -0.94
C ASN A 4 1.43 12.85 -1.38
N LEU A 5 1.45 11.54 -1.33
CA LEU A 5 2.59 10.75 -1.76
C LEU A 5 2.78 10.81 -3.27
N VAL A 6 1.68 10.77 -4.03
CA VAL A 6 1.72 10.93 -5.49
C VAL A 6 2.39 12.25 -5.86
N LYS A 7 2.04 13.33 -5.19
CA LYS A 7 2.66 14.65 -5.41
C LYS A 7 4.13 14.65 -5.03
N ARG A 8 4.48 14.09 -3.87
CA ARG A 8 5.87 14.05 -3.38
C ARG A 8 6.80 13.27 -4.31
N LEU A 9 6.32 12.16 -4.86
CA LEU A 9 7.10 11.30 -5.74
C LEU A 9 7.04 11.75 -7.21
N GLY A 10 6.20 12.72 -7.54
CA GLY A 10 6.05 13.18 -8.92
C GLY A 10 5.49 12.11 -9.86
N LEU A 11 4.62 11.24 -9.35
CA LEU A 11 4.07 10.15 -10.14
C LEU A 11 3.03 10.67 -11.14
N THR A 12 3.06 10.09 -12.35
CA THR A 12 2.09 10.42 -13.39
C THR A 12 0.80 9.63 -13.16
N THR A 13 -0.30 10.35 -12.97
CA THR A 13 -1.61 9.74 -12.81
C THR A 13 -2.36 9.71 -14.12
N ARG A 14 -3.35 8.80 -14.21
CA ARG A 14 -4.25 8.70 -15.34
C ARG A 14 -5.68 8.94 -14.87
N PRO A 15 -6.53 9.62 -15.67
CA PRO A 15 -7.95 9.73 -15.34
C PRO A 15 -8.59 8.35 -15.27
N TRP A 16 -9.43 8.13 -14.27
CA TRP A 16 -10.21 6.92 -14.15
C TRP A 16 -11.42 6.99 -15.10
N PRO A 17 -11.61 6.03 -16.03
CA PRO A 17 -12.71 6.08 -16.98
C PRO A 17 -14.10 6.08 -16.33
N HIS A 18 -14.19 5.47 -15.14
CA HIS A 18 -15.44 5.36 -14.39
C HIS A 18 -15.25 5.89 -12.98
N PRO A 19 -15.21 7.23 -12.78
CA PRO A 19 -15.08 7.82 -11.46
C PRO A 19 -16.17 7.31 -10.51
N TYR A 20 -15.79 7.11 -9.25
CA TYR A 20 -16.72 6.62 -8.24
C TYR A 20 -16.48 7.33 -6.92
N HIS A 21 -17.42 7.17 -5.98
CA HIS A 21 -17.32 7.76 -4.66
C HIS A 21 -17.01 6.68 -3.63
N ILE A 22 -16.14 7.02 -2.70
CA ILE A 22 -15.86 6.20 -1.52
C ILE A 22 -16.45 6.91 -0.32
N GLN A 23 -17.22 6.19 0.48
CA GLN A 23 -17.66 6.70 1.75
C GLN A 23 -16.55 6.48 2.79
N TRP A 24 -16.08 7.57 3.33
CA TRP A 24 -14.96 7.56 4.27
C TRP A 24 -15.48 7.46 5.70
N PHE A 25 -14.73 6.78 6.57
CA PHE A 25 -15.12 6.59 7.97
C PHE A 25 -15.07 7.86 8.82
N SER A 26 -14.48 8.92 8.33
CA SER A 26 -14.47 10.19 9.03
C SER A 26 -15.67 11.03 8.62
N ASP A 27 -15.96 12.06 9.41
CA ASP A 27 -17.09 12.97 9.20
C ASP A 27 -16.99 13.80 7.90
N SER A 28 -15.98 13.61 7.11
CA SER A 28 -15.72 14.38 5.91
C SER A 28 -16.56 13.96 4.69
N GLY A 29 -17.44 12.97 4.85
CA GLY A 29 -18.36 12.57 3.78
C GLY A 29 -17.73 11.68 2.70
N GLU A 30 -18.21 11.83 1.48
CA GLU A 30 -17.77 11.05 0.34
C GLU A 30 -16.53 11.65 -0.32
N VAL A 31 -15.62 10.79 -0.76
CA VAL A 31 -14.47 11.18 -1.56
C VAL A 31 -14.67 10.64 -2.98
N LYS A 32 -14.56 11.52 -3.96
CA LYS A 32 -14.64 11.12 -5.36
C LYS A 32 -13.28 10.62 -5.85
N VAL A 33 -13.23 9.40 -6.37
CA VAL A 33 -12.02 8.83 -6.97
C VAL A 33 -12.03 9.11 -8.46
N THR A 34 -11.08 9.91 -8.92
CA THR A 34 -11.04 10.38 -10.31
C THR A 34 -9.78 9.95 -11.05
N HIS A 35 -8.74 9.54 -10.32
CA HIS A 35 -7.44 9.20 -10.90
C HIS A 35 -6.91 7.89 -10.36
N THR A 36 -6.12 7.22 -11.20
CA THR A 36 -5.39 6.01 -10.85
C THR A 36 -3.91 6.19 -11.17
N VAL A 37 -3.05 5.44 -10.50
CA VAL A 37 -1.60 5.50 -10.70
C VAL A 37 -1.01 4.10 -10.63
N ARG A 38 -0.08 3.79 -11.52
CA ARG A 38 0.68 2.55 -11.44
C ARG A 38 1.88 2.74 -10.52
N VAL A 39 1.97 1.94 -9.50
CA VAL A 39 3.02 2.02 -8.47
C VAL A 39 3.87 0.77 -8.54
N HIS A 40 5.17 0.95 -8.71
CA HIS A 40 6.15 -0.12 -8.54
C HIS A 40 6.66 -0.06 -7.11
N PHE A 41 6.64 -1.19 -6.42
CA PHE A 41 7.03 -1.25 -5.03
C PHE A 41 7.84 -2.52 -4.75
N SER A 42 8.56 -2.51 -3.64
CA SER A 42 9.29 -3.69 -3.17
C SER A 42 9.18 -3.82 -1.65
N ILE A 43 9.08 -5.05 -1.19
CA ILE A 43 9.07 -5.40 0.23
C ILE A 43 10.07 -6.56 0.39
N GLY A 44 11.27 -6.27 0.90
CA GLY A 44 12.33 -7.27 0.94
C GLY A 44 12.69 -7.75 -0.47
N ILE A 45 12.61 -9.05 -0.69
CA ILE A 45 12.90 -9.65 -2.00
C ILE A 45 11.71 -9.64 -2.96
N TYR A 46 10.53 -9.27 -2.47
CA TYR A 46 9.33 -9.20 -3.29
C TYR A 46 9.24 -7.85 -3.98
N SER A 47 9.18 -7.85 -5.30
CA SER A 47 8.97 -6.64 -6.09
C SER A 47 7.82 -6.85 -7.07
N ASP A 48 6.94 -5.88 -7.16
CA ASP A 48 5.75 -5.97 -7.99
C ASP A 48 5.25 -4.58 -8.35
N PHE A 49 4.16 -4.52 -9.09
CA PHE A 49 3.46 -3.27 -9.36
C PHE A 49 1.96 -3.45 -9.12
N ALA A 50 1.27 -2.36 -8.88
CA ALA A 50 -0.17 -2.34 -8.74
C ALA A 50 -0.73 -1.04 -9.28
N ASP A 51 -1.93 -1.12 -9.86
CA ASP A 51 -2.69 0.05 -10.25
C ASP A 51 -3.54 0.46 -9.06
N CYS A 52 -3.29 1.64 -8.54
CA CYS A 52 -3.90 2.12 -7.31
C CYS A 52 -4.75 3.35 -7.56
N ASP A 53 -5.88 3.43 -6.87
CA ASP A 53 -6.69 4.64 -6.87
C ASP A 53 -6.02 5.70 -6.01
N VAL A 54 -6.07 6.95 -6.48
CA VAL A 54 -5.49 8.08 -5.77
C VAL A 54 -6.54 8.69 -4.86
N VAL A 55 -6.28 8.69 -3.56
CA VAL A 55 -7.22 9.21 -2.56
C VAL A 55 -6.49 10.03 -1.51
N PRO A 56 -7.13 11.04 -0.92
CA PRO A 56 -6.58 11.71 0.25
C PRO A 56 -6.70 10.78 1.45
N MET A 57 -5.56 10.34 1.99
CA MET A 57 -5.55 9.52 3.20
C MET A 57 -4.28 9.78 4.00
N ASP A 58 -4.44 9.79 5.31
CA ASP A 58 -3.36 10.04 6.26
C ASP A 58 -2.89 8.78 6.99
N ALA A 59 -3.74 7.75 7.03
CA ALA A 59 -3.46 6.52 7.79
C ALA A 59 -2.27 5.73 7.23
N CYS A 60 -2.06 5.78 5.93
CA CYS A 60 -0.93 5.12 5.27
C CYS A 60 -0.68 5.76 3.91
N SER A 61 0.47 5.47 3.34
CA SER A 61 0.85 6.01 2.04
C SER A 61 0.37 5.16 0.88
N LEU A 62 0.42 3.85 1.04
CA LEU A 62 -0.05 2.89 0.07
C LEU A 62 -0.82 1.78 0.79
N PHE A 63 -2.00 1.47 0.29
CA PHE A 63 -2.88 0.46 0.86
C PHE A 63 -3.10 -0.64 -0.17
N LEU A 64 -2.64 -1.85 0.13
CA LEU A 64 -2.88 -3.03 -0.70
C LEU A 64 -4.13 -3.73 -0.18
N GLY A 65 -5.18 -3.68 -0.98
CA GLY A 65 -6.47 -4.21 -0.60
C GLY A 65 -6.80 -5.57 -1.20
N ARG A 66 -8.09 -5.87 -1.22
CA ARG A 66 -8.60 -7.14 -1.74
C ARG A 66 -8.17 -7.47 -3.17
N PRO A 67 -8.12 -6.53 -4.14
CA PRO A 67 -7.66 -6.88 -5.48
C PRO A 67 -6.23 -7.44 -5.48
N TRP A 68 -5.33 -6.85 -4.70
CA TRP A 68 -3.97 -7.38 -4.56
C TRP A 68 -3.97 -8.75 -3.88
N GLU A 69 -4.76 -8.92 -2.81
CA GLU A 69 -4.87 -10.20 -2.10
C GLU A 69 -5.44 -11.30 -3.00
N TYR A 70 -6.42 -10.96 -3.81
CA TYR A 70 -7.01 -11.89 -4.77
C TYR A 70 -6.02 -12.28 -5.87
N ASP A 71 -5.34 -11.31 -6.46
CA ASP A 71 -4.40 -11.56 -7.55
C ASP A 71 -3.19 -12.38 -7.12
N THR A 72 -2.73 -12.20 -5.89
CA THR A 72 -1.60 -12.95 -5.34
C THR A 72 -2.01 -14.25 -4.66
N ASP A 73 -3.30 -14.47 -4.46
CA ASP A 73 -3.84 -15.57 -3.64
C ASP A 73 -3.22 -15.58 -2.25
N ALA A 74 -3.11 -14.40 -1.66
CA ALA A 74 -2.45 -14.23 -0.37
C ALA A 74 -3.27 -14.86 0.77
N LYS A 75 -2.59 -15.57 1.64
CA LYS A 75 -3.18 -16.16 2.85
C LYS A 75 -2.74 -15.38 4.07
N HIS A 76 -3.71 -14.94 4.85
CA HIS A 76 -3.46 -14.25 6.10
C HIS A 76 -3.53 -15.22 7.27
N HIS A 77 -2.45 -15.34 8.01
CA HIS A 77 -2.38 -16.14 9.23
C HIS A 77 -2.70 -15.23 10.41
N SER A 78 -3.92 -15.35 10.92
CA SER A 78 -4.44 -14.41 11.91
C SER A 78 -3.64 -14.36 13.20
N ARG A 79 -3.15 -15.52 13.66
CA ARG A 79 -2.44 -15.61 14.93
C ARG A 79 -1.07 -14.98 14.90
N SER A 80 -0.33 -15.19 13.82
CA SER A 80 1.01 -14.64 13.63
C SER A 80 1.03 -13.31 12.90
N ASN A 81 -0.11 -12.90 12.33
CA ASN A 81 -0.28 -11.71 11.50
C ASN A 81 0.71 -11.68 10.33
N LYS A 82 0.84 -12.81 9.66
CA LYS A 82 1.70 -12.96 8.49
C LYS A 82 0.84 -13.14 7.24
N TYR A 83 1.33 -12.65 6.11
CA TYR A 83 0.75 -12.91 4.80
C TYR A 83 1.70 -13.79 3.99
N THR A 84 1.18 -14.85 3.40
CA THR A 84 1.98 -15.72 2.53
C THR A 84 1.34 -15.86 1.16
N PHE A 85 2.17 -15.86 0.13
CA PHE A 85 1.73 -16.05 -1.24
C PHE A 85 2.90 -16.52 -2.11
N MET A 86 2.57 -16.99 -3.31
CA MET A 86 3.59 -17.38 -4.29
C MET A 86 3.77 -16.24 -5.30
N HIS A 87 5.02 -15.91 -5.60
CA HIS A 87 5.36 -14.91 -6.60
C HIS A 87 6.54 -15.41 -7.43
N LYS A 88 6.32 -15.56 -8.73
CA LYS A 88 7.35 -16.07 -9.67
C LYS A 88 8.02 -17.36 -9.19
N GLY A 89 7.20 -18.29 -8.69
CA GLY A 89 7.68 -19.58 -8.21
C GLY A 89 8.32 -19.58 -6.83
N LYS A 90 8.34 -18.46 -6.14
CA LYS A 90 8.91 -18.34 -4.78
C LYS A 90 7.82 -18.06 -3.75
N LYS A 91 7.95 -18.70 -2.59
CA LYS A 91 7.07 -18.42 -1.46
C LYS A 91 7.51 -17.12 -0.79
N ILE A 92 6.62 -16.16 -0.73
CA ILE A 92 6.85 -14.87 -0.06
C ILE A 92 6.07 -14.86 1.25
N THR A 93 6.74 -14.44 2.32
CA THR A 93 6.12 -14.24 3.63
C THR A 93 6.33 -12.80 4.05
N LEU A 94 5.23 -12.07 4.25
CA LEU A 94 5.26 -10.70 4.74
C LEU A 94 4.90 -10.69 6.22
N LEU A 95 5.74 -10.06 7.01
CA LEU A 95 5.55 -9.92 8.45
C LEU A 95 5.04 -8.54 8.79
N SER A 96 4.08 -8.46 9.71
CA SER A 96 3.65 -7.17 10.24
C SER A 96 4.64 -6.67 11.27
N LEU A 97 4.96 -5.39 11.20
CA LEU A 97 5.83 -4.75 12.17
C LEU A 97 5.02 -4.32 13.41
N THR A 98 5.64 -4.44 14.58
CA THR A 98 5.11 -3.83 15.80
C THR A 98 5.26 -2.30 15.73
N PRO A 99 4.51 -1.52 16.52
CA PRO A 99 4.68 -0.06 16.55
C PRO A 99 6.13 0.38 16.80
N ALA A 100 6.83 -0.30 17.71
CA ALA A 100 8.24 0.00 17.99
C ALA A 100 9.14 -0.28 16.78
N GLU A 101 8.90 -1.39 16.10
CA GLU A 101 9.64 -1.74 14.88
C GLU A 101 9.36 -0.77 13.73
N ILE A 102 8.14 -0.25 13.63
CA ILE A 102 7.78 0.75 12.62
C ILE A 102 8.59 2.02 12.85
N VAL A 103 8.65 2.49 14.10
CA VAL A 103 9.42 3.68 14.45
C VAL A 103 10.90 3.50 14.13
N GLN A 104 11.47 2.34 14.47
CA GLN A 104 12.87 2.04 14.17
C GLN A 104 13.13 1.97 12.67
N ALA A 105 12.24 1.34 11.91
CA ALA A 105 12.36 1.25 10.46
C ALA A 105 12.31 2.62 9.79
N GLU A 106 11.48 3.53 10.32
CA GLU A 106 11.40 4.90 9.82
C GLU A 106 12.69 5.68 10.10
N LYS A 107 13.29 5.49 11.27
CA LYS A 107 14.58 6.09 11.60
C LYS A 107 15.69 5.57 10.69
N ASP A 108 15.75 4.27 10.48
CA ASP A 108 16.75 3.65 9.62
C ASP A 108 16.62 4.15 8.18
N ARG A 109 15.40 4.32 7.70
CA ARG A 109 15.14 4.89 6.38
C ARG A 109 15.56 6.34 6.28
N ALA A 110 15.30 7.13 7.32
CA ALA A 110 15.71 8.54 7.35
C ALA A 110 17.24 8.68 7.30
N GLU A 111 17.97 7.78 7.96
CA GLU A 111 19.43 7.77 7.93
C GLU A 111 20.00 7.31 6.60
N SER A 112 19.34 6.36 5.93
CA SER A 112 19.78 5.83 4.64
C SER A 112 19.13 6.50 3.43
N ALA A 113 18.17 7.39 3.64
CA ALA A 113 17.24 7.90 2.63
C ALA A 113 17.80 8.96 1.70
N LYS A 114 19.11 9.03 1.52
CA LYS A 114 19.65 9.95 0.52
C LYS A 114 19.52 9.44 -0.92
N LYS A 115 18.93 8.25 -1.12
CA LYS A 115 18.94 7.61 -2.45
C LYS A 115 17.56 7.34 -3.05
N GLU A 116 16.59 6.86 -2.30
CA GLU A 116 15.26 6.56 -2.85
C GLU A 116 14.19 6.80 -1.79
N PRO A 117 13.07 7.44 -2.16
CA PRO A 117 11.96 7.57 -1.24
C PRO A 117 11.34 6.19 -1.00
N THR A 118 11.38 5.75 0.25
CA THR A 118 10.68 4.54 0.67
C THR A 118 9.31 4.92 1.23
N VAL A 119 8.33 4.07 0.99
CA VAL A 119 6.94 4.33 1.29
C VAL A 119 6.47 3.30 2.31
N PRO A 120 5.85 3.72 3.44
CA PRO A 120 5.23 2.75 4.33
C PRO A 120 4.10 2.03 3.61
N LEU A 121 4.15 0.70 3.61
CA LEU A 121 3.10 -0.13 3.05
C LEU A 121 2.22 -0.68 4.16
N LYS A 122 0.93 -0.68 3.91
CA LYS A 122 -0.04 -1.32 4.78
C LYS A 122 -0.87 -2.28 3.96
N ILE A 123 -0.90 -3.54 4.39
CA ILE A 123 -1.73 -4.56 3.75
C ILE A 123 -3.09 -4.52 4.44
N SER A 124 -4.15 -4.46 3.63
CA SER A 124 -5.51 -4.47 4.14
C SER A 124 -5.79 -5.76 4.90
N LYS A 125 -6.24 -5.64 6.13
CA LYS A 125 -6.84 -6.79 6.81
C LYS A 125 -8.18 -7.05 6.15
N GLN A 126 -8.46 -8.32 5.86
CA GLN A 126 -9.79 -8.68 5.40
C GLN A 126 -10.79 -8.38 6.49
N LEU A 127 -11.72 -7.50 6.15
CA LEU A 127 -12.92 -7.31 6.95
C LEU A 127 -13.95 -8.29 6.42
N ASN A 128 -14.39 -9.16 7.25
CA ASN A 128 -15.49 -10.06 6.92
C ASN A 128 -16.80 -9.30 6.87
#